data_1869705c20fe700351e93b192dab336f
#
_entry.id   1869705c20fe700351e93b192dab336f
#
_cell.length_a   1.000
_cell.length_b   1.000
_cell.length_c   1.000
_cell.angle_alpha   90.00
_cell.angle_beta   90.00
_cell.angle_gamma   90.00
#
_symmetry.space_group_name_H-M   'P 1'
#
loop_
_entity.id
_entity.type
_entity.pdbx_description
1 polymer ?
#
loop_
_entity_poly.entity_id
_entity_poly.type
_entity_poly.pdbx_seq_one_letter_code
_entity_poly.pdbx_strand_id
1 'polypeptide(L)'
;MIAFFPTPYADELAYSLFARYHVHSGHMTFRATSEDIFQNKDAIPNPEFFPALTDEVCGILERNQSMESFIAKHTMMPYYIRFLPLERRRKAMELLFAMDKTFYDAIYVRQKKSRQRQYMRYCPLCAAADREQFGETYWHRKHQLPGVEICLEHRCRLENSNNGILSDNQRFKLIHAELVIPENTPVNLDVSDQEYQLSDYVMIVFDADMDFEHNVSTGKFLQSRLEGTPYTSLRGEQVFARKLYAALTEHYKDLPQYSLEAWWYVQKVFCSQNFHTYDVCLIAFFLGIPIHDLLHMTLPELTLQQRFDAQLRMLRSQGMTQKQAADAMGVSIHAVKAVEEKRYRTA
;
A
#
# COMPACT_ATOMS: atom_id res chain seq x y z
N MET A 1 9.03 0.93 36.17
CA MET A 1 10.04 -0.05 35.67
C MET A 1 9.28 -1.31 35.21
N ILE A 2 9.36 -1.63 33.94
CA ILE A 2 8.71 -2.80 33.32
C ILE A 2 9.58 -4.03 33.63
N ALA A 3 9.07 -4.97 34.41
CA ALA A 3 9.81 -6.17 34.82
C ALA A 3 9.91 -7.22 33.69
N PHE A 4 8.92 -7.23 32.79
CA PHE A 4 8.83 -8.14 31.64
C PHE A 4 8.18 -7.41 30.48
N PHE A 5 8.74 -7.57 29.28
CA PHE A 5 8.12 -7.12 28.03
C PHE A 5 8.33 -8.20 26.97
N PRO A 6 7.27 -8.64 26.25
CA PRO A 6 7.42 -9.73 25.29
C PRO A 6 8.28 -9.31 24.08
N THR A 7 9.03 -10.26 23.54
CA THR A 7 9.74 -10.07 22.28
C THR A 7 8.74 -10.14 21.12
N PRO A 8 8.82 -9.22 20.13
CA PRO A 8 7.99 -9.32 18.94
C PRO A 8 8.22 -10.62 18.18
N TYR A 9 7.15 -11.27 17.75
CA TYR A 9 7.22 -12.39 16.83
C TYR A 9 7.44 -11.90 15.38
N ALA A 10 7.81 -12.81 14.49
CA ALA A 10 7.95 -12.49 13.08
C ALA A 10 6.61 -12.01 12.49
N ASP A 11 6.62 -10.90 11.75
CA ASP A 11 5.41 -10.29 11.15
C ASP A 11 4.28 -9.94 12.15
N GLU A 12 4.58 -9.84 13.43
CA GLU A 12 3.61 -9.47 14.45
C GLU A 12 3.30 -7.96 14.40
N LEU A 13 2.03 -7.57 14.42
CA LEU A 13 1.64 -6.18 14.60
C LEU A 13 2.06 -5.65 15.98
N ALA A 14 2.53 -4.41 16.05
CA ALA A 14 2.79 -3.73 17.34
C ALA A 14 1.57 -3.75 18.28
N TYR A 15 0.36 -3.61 17.70
CA TYR A 15 -0.90 -3.79 18.43
C TYR A 15 -0.99 -5.17 19.11
N SER A 16 -0.59 -6.23 18.42
CA SER A 16 -0.56 -7.60 18.94
C SER A 16 0.44 -7.75 20.09
N LEU A 17 1.65 -7.24 19.89
CA LEU A 17 2.69 -7.22 20.90
C LEU A 17 2.22 -6.55 22.21
N PHE A 18 1.55 -5.40 22.10
CA PHE A 18 1.00 -4.69 23.25
C PHE A 18 -0.18 -5.43 23.89
N ALA A 19 -0.99 -6.13 23.10
CA ALA A 19 -2.06 -6.98 23.61
C ALA A 19 -1.51 -8.18 24.40
N ARG A 20 -0.42 -8.80 23.91
CA ARG A 20 0.30 -9.85 24.64
C ARG A 20 0.90 -9.32 25.95
N TYR A 21 1.52 -8.14 25.91
CA TYR A 21 2.00 -7.48 27.13
C TYR A 21 0.87 -7.27 28.13
N HIS A 22 -0.30 -6.78 27.70
CA HIS A 22 -1.45 -6.57 28.57
C HIS A 22 -1.87 -7.85 29.28
N VAL A 23 -1.95 -8.98 28.58
CA VAL A 23 -2.35 -10.27 29.18
C VAL A 23 -1.26 -10.81 30.12
N HIS A 24 -0.01 -10.79 29.67
CA HIS A 24 1.11 -11.39 30.44
C HIS A 24 1.61 -10.53 31.59
N SER A 25 1.34 -9.22 31.58
CA SER A 25 1.69 -8.33 32.72
C SER A 25 0.79 -8.56 33.97
N GLY A 26 -0.36 -9.21 33.78
CA GLY A 26 -1.36 -9.38 34.82
C GLY A 26 -2.13 -8.12 35.19
N HIS A 27 -2.07 -7.08 34.37
CA HIS A 27 -2.81 -5.85 34.59
C HIS A 27 -4.32 -6.10 34.50
N MET A 28 -5.05 -5.67 35.53
CA MET A 28 -6.51 -5.83 35.60
C MET A 28 -7.26 -4.86 34.68
N THR A 29 -6.62 -3.80 34.23
CA THR A 29 -7.24 -2.76 33.39
C THR A 29 -6.32 -2.34 32.28
N PHE A 30 -6.91 -2.00 31.14
CA PHE A 30 -6.15 -1.42 30.01
C PHE A 30 -5.42 -0.13 30.39
N ARG A 31 -5.99 0.66 31.32
CA ARG A 31 -5.35 1.91 31.79
C ARG A 31 -3.99 1.68 32.41
N ALA A 32 -3.86 0.65 33.27
CA ALA A 32 -2.56 0.30 33.86
C ALA A 32 -1.53 -0.09 32.80
N THR A 33 -1.96 -0.86 31.80
CA THR A 33 -1.12 -1.21 30.64
C THR A 33 -0.74 0.02 29.82
N SER A 34 -1.70 0.92 29.62
CA SER A 34 -1.48 2.15 28.86
C SER A 34 -0.47 3.09 29.56
N GLU A 35 -0.48 3.15 30.89
CA GLU A 35 0.50 3.91 31.70
C GLU A 35 1.93 3.37 31.55
N ASP A 36 2.09 2.07 31.34
CA ASP A 36 3.41 1.48 31.06
C ASP A 36 3.89 1.72 29.63
N ILE A 37 2.99 1.55 28.66
CA ILE A 37 3.37 1.51 27.24
C ILE A 37 3.39 2.90 26.60
N PHE A 38 2.37 3.74 26.88
CA PHE A 38 2.13 4.98 26.15
C PHE A 38 2.42 6.22 26.98
N GLN A 39 2.98 7.26 26.37
CA GLN A 39 3.15 8.56 27.02
C GLN A 39 1.81 9.17 27.46
N ASN A 40 0.74 8.89 26.73
CA ASN A 40 -0.62 9.26 27.08
C ASN A 40 -1.39 8.03 27.57
N LYS A 41 -1.68 7.96 28.86
CA LYS A 41 -2.46 6.87 29.46
C LYS A 41 -3.88 6.71 28.92
N ASP A 42 -4.43 7.75 28.30
CA ASP A 42 -5.75 7.75 27.68
C ASP A 42 -5.65 7.52 26.16
N ALA A 43 -4.49 7.06 25.66
CA ALA A 43 -4.28 6.73 24.27
C ALA A 43 -5.22 5.61 23.79
N ILE A 44 -5.76 5.78 22.58
CA ILE A 44 -6.60 4.77 21.95
C ILE A 44 -5.69 3.83 21.14
N PRO A 45 -5.69 2.52 21.42
CA PRO A 45 -4.93 1.56 20.61
C PRO A 45 -5.35 1.60 19.14
N ASN A 46 -4.38 1.50 18.26
CA ASN A 46 -4.63 1.46 16.82
C ASN A 46 -4.01 0.16 16.25
N PRO A 47 -4.79 -0.68 15.54
CA PRO A 47 -4.27 -1.92 14.98
C PRO A 47 -3.18 -1.73 13.91
N GLU A 48 -3.17 -0.60 13.21
CA GLU A 48 -2.25 -0.34 12.09
C GLU A 48 -0.98 0.41 12.51
N PHE A 49 -1.09 1.19 13.61
CA PHE A 49 -0.03 2.03 14.15
C PHE A 49 -0.05 1.97 15.67
N PHE A 50 0.79 2.76 16.31
CA PHE A 50 0.78 2.87 17.77
C PHE A 50 0.88 4.33 18.23
N PRO A 51 0.27 4.68 19.39
CA PRO A 51 0.46 5.97 20.03
C PRO A 51 1.90 6.15 20.55
N ALA A 52 2.26 7.38 20.98
CA ALA A 52 3.57 7.66 21.58
C ALA A 52 3.94 6.65 22.67
N LEU A 53 5.04 5.95 22.48
CA LEU A 53 5.57 5.00 23.46
C LEU A 53 6.34 5.73 24.55
N THR A 54 6.38 5.16 25.76
CA THR A 54 7.25 5.65 26.82
C THR A 54 8.72 5.41 26.44
N ASP A 55 9.63 6.23 26.98
CA ASP A 55 11.08 6.07 26.77
C ASP A 55 11.57 4.68 27.20
N GLU A 56 10.95 4.12 28.27
CA GLU A 56 11.27 2.78 28.74
C GLU A 56 10.94 1.71 27.70
N VAL A 57 9.77 1.75 27.08
CA VAL A 57 9.37 0.81 26.01
C VAL A 57 10.22 1.01 24.77
N CYS A 58 10.48 2.25 24.37
CA CYS A 58 11.40 2.54 23.24
C CYS A 58 12.77 1.90 23.51
N GLY A 59 13.35 2.13 24.67
CA GLY A 59 14.65 1.54 25.04
C GLY A 59 14.66 0.01 25.12
N ILE A 60 13.51 -0.63 25.44
CA ILE A 60 13.39 -2.10 25.40
C ILE A 60 13.37 -2.60 23.96
N LEU A 61 12.58 -1.98 23.08
CA LEU A 61 12.47 -2.37 21.68
C LEU A 61 13.79 -2.16 20.92
N GLU A 62 14.49 -1.06 21.20
CA GLU A 62 15.76 -0.69 20.57
C GLU A 62 16.95 -1.59 20.93
N ARG A 63 16.82 -2.47 21.92
CA ARG A 63 17.88 -3.45 22.23
C ARG A 63 18.16 -4.42 21.11
N ASN A 64 17.14 -4.73 20.29
CA ASN A 64 17.24 -5.77 19.26
C ASN A 64 17.14 -5.23 17.83
N GLN A 65 16.59 -4.03 17.64
CA GLN A 65 16.41 -3.43 16.31
C GLN A 65 16.18 -1.92 16.43
N SER A 66 16.47 -1.13 15.39
CA SER A 66 16.12 0.29 15.42
C SER A 66 14.62 0.51 15.43
N MET A 67 14.17 1.67 15.91
CA MET A 67 12.75 2.03 15.91
C MET A 67 12.19 2.10 14.47
N GLU A 68 13.00 2.56 13.49
CA GLU A 68 12.62 2.53 12.08
C GLU A 68 12.34 1.10 11.60
N SER A 69 13.21 0.15 11.97
CA SER A 69 13.03 -1.26 11.65
C SER A 69 11.78 -1.83 12.32
N PHE A 70 11.54 -1.47 13.59
CA PHE A 70 10.33 -1.87 14.31
C PHE A 70 9.06 -1.33 13.61
N ILE A 71 9.03 -0.06 13.25
CA ILE A 71 7.92 0.55 12.51
C ILE A 71 7.71 -0.19 11.16
N ALA A 72 8.78 -0.41 10.41
CA ALA A 72 8.69 -1.07 9.11
C ALA A 72 8.17 -2.51 9.19
N LYS A 73 8.54 -3.25 10.24
CA LYS A 73 8.22 -4.69 10.38
C LYS A 73 6.96 -4.99 11.19
N HIS A 74 6.53 -4.04 12.02
CA HIS A 74 5.44 -4.27 12.98
C HIS A 74 4.26 -3.30 12.86
N THR A 75 4.23 -2.46 11.80
CA THR A 75 3.10 -1.57 11.50
C THR A 75 2.70 -1.65 10.03
N MET A 76 1.58 -1.00 9.70
CA MET A 76 1.12 -0.86 8.30
C MET A 76 1.78 0.32 7.58
N MET A 77 2.81 0.96 8.17
CA MET A 77 3.49 2.13 7.61
C MET A 77 3.97 1.91 6.17
N PRO A 78 4.65 0.77 5.81
CA PRO A 78 5.12 0.54 4.46
C PRO A 78 3.99 0.57 3.41
N TYR A 79 2.80 0.06 3.76
CA TYR A 79 1.65 0.10 2.87
C TYR A 79 1.20 1.54 2.57
N TYR A 80 1.12 2.38 3.60
CA TYR A 80 0.55 3.73 3.43
C TYR A 80 1.49 4.71 2.75
N ILE A 81 2.81 4.58 2.94
CA ILE A 81 3.76 5.59 2.45
C ILE A 81 4.52 5.19 1.20
N ARG A 82 4.51 3.93 0.79
CA ARG A 82 5.34 3.37 -0.29
C ARG A 82 5.40 4.23 -1.55
N PHE A 83 4.26 4.69 -2.02
CA PHE A 83 4.12 5.42 -3.28
C PHE A 83 3.86 6.92 -3.08
N LEU A 84 3.97 7.42 -1.86
CA LEU A 84 3.89 8.85 -1.61
C LEU A 84 5.16 9.57 -2.13
N PRO A 85 5.08 10.87 -2.45
CA PRO A 85 6.27 11.69 -2.72
C PRO A 85 7.27 11.62 -1.56
N LEU A 86 8.57 11.72 -1.88
CA LEU A 86 9.67 11.58 -0.92
C LEU A 86 9.48 12.46 0.33
N GLU A 87 9.14 13.73 0.14
CA GLU A 87 8.91 14.68 1.25
C GLU A 87 7.78 14.22 2.18
N ARG A 88 6.70 13.65 1.61
CA ARG A 88 5.60 13.10 2.42
C ARG A 88 6.01 11.82 3.13
N ARG A 89 6.81 10.95 2.50
CA ARG A 89 7.35 9.74 3.15
C ARG A 89 8.18 10.10 4.37
N ARG A 90 9.13 11.02 4.21
CA ARG A 90 9.98 11.53 5.29
C ARG A 90 9.15 12.18 6.40
N LYS A 91 8.23 13.07 6.01
CA LYS A 91 7.34 13.74 6.96
C LYS A 91 6.45 12.77 7.73
N ALA A 92 5.91 11.74 7.08
CA ALA A 92 5.12 10.72 7.74
C ALA A 92 5.92 9.95 8.79
N MET A 93 7.18 9.61 8.50
CA MET A 93 8.07 8.99 9.50
C MET A 93 8.36 9.91 10.67
N GLU A 94 8.72 11.17 10.44
CA GLU A 94 8.94 12.15 11.49
C GLU A 94 7.72 12.32 12.40
N LEU A 95 6.53 12.43 11.79
CA LEU A 95 5.27 12.59 12.53
C LEU A 95 4.89 11.34 13.33
N LEU A 96 5.19 10.14 12.80
CA LEU A 96 4.98 8.91 13.55
C LEU A 96 5.91 8.85 14.77
N PHE A 97 7.20 9.21 14.63
CA PHE A 97 8.13 9.28 15.76
C PHE A 97 7.73 10.33 16.80
N ALA A 98 7.31 11.51 16.34
CA ALA A 98 6.85 12.59 17.21
C ALA A 98 5.44 12.36 17.77
N MET A 99 4.71 11.37 17.24
CA MET A 99 3.31 11.06 17.58
C MET A 99 2.37 12.23 17.43
N ASP A 100 2.63 13.05 16.42
CA ASP A 100 1.85 14.23 16.12
C ASP A 100 0.46 13.85 15.56
N LYS A 101 -0.57 14.60 15.98
CA LYS A 101 -1.95 14.38 15.49
C LYS A 101 -2.08 14.53 13.96
N THR A 102 -1.17 15.28 13.34
CA THR A 102 -1.13 15.48 11.88
C THR A 102 -0.52 14.31 11.12
N PHE A 103 -0.04 13.26 11.81
CA PHE A 103 0.45 12.04 11.17
C PHE A 103 -0.55 11.45 10.18
N TYR A 104 -1.81 11.33 10.58
CA TYR A 104 -2.86 10.81 9.71
C TYR A 104 -3.11 11.70 8.48
N ASP A 105 -2.88 13.01 8.56
CA ASP A 105 -2.98 13.91 7.42
C ASP A 105 -1.84 13.68 6.42
N ALA A 106 -0.65 13.35 6.92
CA ALA A 106 0.52 13.08 6.06
C ALA A 106 0.38 11.79 5.25
N ILE A 107 -0.15 10.72 5.85
CA ILE A 107 -0.36 9.42 5.18
C ILE A 107 -1.75 9.30 4.57
N TYR A 108 -2.62 10.28 4.84
CA TYR A 108 -4.05 10.14 4.68
C TYR A 108 -4.49 9.92 3.24
N VAL A 109 -5.07 8.78 3.06
CA VAL A 109 -6.00 8.49 1.99
C VAL A 109 -7.36 8.29 2.65
N ARG A 110 -8.30 9.24 2.49
CA ARG A 110 -9.66 9.11 3.04
C ARG A 110 -10.27 7.79 2.61
N GLN A 111 -10.25 6.80 3.49
CA GLN A 111 -11.04 5.60 3.31
C GLN A 111 -12.51 5.97 3.52
N LYS A 112 -13.37 5.61 2.59
CA LYS A 112 -14.81 5.62 2.88
C LYS A 112 -15.05 4.68 4.06
N LYS A 113 -15.99 5.04 4.95
CA LYS A 113 -16.39 4.19 6.09
C LYS A 113 -16.71 2.74 5.68
N SER A 114 -17.22 2.53 4.45
CA SER A 114 -17.51 1.19 3.90
C SER A 114 -16.28 0.32 3.64
N ARG A 115 -15.08 0.90 3.59
CA ARG A 115 -13.81 0.18 3.42
C ARG A 115 -13.04 -0.01 4.72
N GLN A 116 -13.47 0.59 5.82
CA GLN A 116 -12.87 0.34 7.13
C GLN A 116 -13.26 -1.07 7.58
N ARG A 117 -12.25 -1.91 7.72
CA ARG A 117 -12.45 -3.24 8.31
C ARG A 117 -12.84 -3.08 9.77
N GLN A 118 -13.90 -3.77 10.15
CA GLN A 118 -14.36 -3.83 11.53
C GLN A 118 -13.66 -4.92 12.33
N TYR A 119 -13.05 -5.92 11.62
CA TYR A 119 -12.47 -7.11 12.20
C TYR A 119 -11.00 -7.25 11.84
N MET A 120 -10.23 -7.82 12.74
CA MET A 120 -8.91 -8.34 12.41
C MET A 120 -9.05 -9.69 11.73
N ARG A 121 -8.12 -9.99 10.83
CA ARG A 121 -8.13 -11.23 10.05
C ARG A 121 -7.02 -12.15 10.49
N TYR A 122 -7.24 -13.43 10.30
CA TYR A 122 -6.28 -14.47 10.62
C TYR A 122 -6.37 -15.62 9.61
N CYS A 123 -5.29 -16.37 9.49
CA CYS A 123 -5.28 -17.66 8.82
C CYS A 123 -5.44 -18.75 9.88
N PRO A 124 -6.40 -19.67 9.72
CA PRO A 124 -6.57 -20.76 10.69
C PRO A 124 -5.34 -21.65 10.86
N LEU A 125 -4.61 -21.89 9.76
CA LEU A 125 -3.40 -22.71 9.78
C LEU A 125 -2.19 -21.98 10.40
N CYS A 126 -2.02 -20.66 10.15
CA CYS A 126 -1.03 -19.88 10.88
C CYS A 126 -1.31 -19.88 12.37
N ALA A 127 -2.58 -19.66 12.78
CA ALA A 127 -2.95 -19.66 14.19
C ALA A 127 -2.69 -21.01 14.88
N ALA A 128 -2.87 -22.12 14.18
CA ALA A 128 -2.52 -23.45 14.70
C ALA A 128 -1.00 -23.61 14.85
N ALA A 129 -0.22 -23.21 13.83
CA ALA A 129 1.24 -23.27 13.86
C ALA A 129 1.84 -22.35 14.96
N ASP A 130 1.30 -21.14 15.13
CA ASP A 130 1.70 -20.22 16.20
C ASP A 130 1.53 -20.85 17.59
N ARG A 131 0.36 -21.48 17.85
CA ARG A 131 0.07 -22.17 19.10
C ARG A 131 1.02 -23.34 19.36
N GLU A 132 1.34 -24.09 18.32
CA GLU A 132 2.32 -25.21 18.42
C GLU A 132 3.73 -24.66 18.75
N GLN A 133 4.13 -23.56 18.13
CA GLN A 133 5.48 -23.04 18.25
C GLN A 133 5.67 -22.15 19.49
N PHE A 134 4.68 -21.30 19.82
CA PHE A 134 4.80 -20.26 20.84
C PHE A 134 3.87 -20.46 22.04
N GLY A 135 2.90 -21.37 21.95
CA GLY A 135 1.85 -21.57 22.96
C GLY A 135 0.69 -20.57 22.87
N GLU A 136 0.74 -19.63 21.92
CA GLU A 136 -0.28 -18.62 21.69
C GLU A 136 -0.23 -18.14 20.22
N THR A 137 -1.37 -17.74 19.65
CA THR A 137 -1.41 -17.05 18.35
C THR A 137 -1.39 -15.54 18.50
N TYR A 138 -1.03 -14.85 17.42
CA TYR A 138 -0.88 -13.40 17.39
C TYR A 138 -1.45 -12.79 16.11
N TRP A 139 -1.60 -11.46 16.06
CA TRP A 139 -2.06 -10.76 14.88
C TRP A 139 -0.90 -10.55 13.90
N HIS A 140 -0.89 -11.32 12.82
CA HIS A 140 0.03 -11.15 11.71
C HIS A 140 -0.28 -9.88 10.93
N ARG A 141 0.73 -9.08 10.67
CA ARG A 141 0.65 -7.84 9.89
C ARG A 141 0.16 -8.10 8.47
N LYS A 142 0.72 -9.11 7.82
CA LYS A 142 0.39 -9.51 6.45
C LYS A 142 -1.07 -9.88 6.28
N HIS A 143 -1.69 -10.49 7.28
CA HIS A 143 -3.11 -10.80 7.24
C HIS A 143 -4.00 -9.55 7.26
N GLN A 144 -3.48 -8.39 7.70
CA GLN A 144 -4.25 -7.15 7.75
C GLN A 144 -4.11 -6.30 6.48
N LEU A 145 -3.33 -6.75 5.50
CA LEU A 145 -3.02 -5.96 4.31
C LEU A 145 -4.29 -5.70 3.47
N PRO A 146 -4.65 -4.43 3.21
CA PRO A 146 -5.83 -4.12 2.41
C PRO A 146 -5.73 -4.70 0.99
N GLY A 147 -6.81 -5.31 0.52
CA GLY A 147 -6.87 -5.93 -0.81
C GLY A 147 -6.30 -7.36 -0.89
N VAL A 148 -5.73 -7.89 0.20
CA VAL A 148 -5.29 -9.28 0.29
C VAL A 148 -6.24 -10.02 1.21
N GLU A 149 -6.94 -11.03 0.68
CA GLU A 149 -7.97 -11.81 1.40
C GLU A 149 -7.55 -13.27 1.62
N ILE A 150 -6.29 -13.58 1.34
CA ILE A 150 -5.74 -14.93 1.44
C ILE A 150 -4.43 -14.95 2.22
N CYS A 151 -4.12 -16.08 2.83
CA CYS A 151 -2.81 -16.39 3.35
C CYS A 151 -1.95 -16.97 2.23
N LEU A 152 -0.81 -16.35 1.93
CA LEU A 152 0.10 -16.83 0.88
C LEU A 152 0.87 -18.07 1.29
N GLU A 153 1.16 -18.22 2.58
CA GLU A 153 1.88 -19.38 3.12
C GLU A 153 1.05 -20.66 3.02
N HIS A 154 -0.25 -20.57 3.34
CA HIS A 154 -1.15 -21.72 3.36
C HIS A 154 -2.12 -21.78 2.19
N ARG A 155 -2.08 -20.80 1.30
CA ARG A 155 -2.99 -20.67 0.14
C ARG A 155 -4.46 -20.94 0.51
N CYS A 156 -4.92 -20.27 1.56
CA CYS A 156 -6.29 -20.38 2.04
C CYS A 156 -6.87 -18.98 2.32
N ARG A 157 -8.19 -18.89 2.43
CA ARG A 157 -8.89 -17.65 2.80
C ARG A 157 -8.52 -17.21 4.21
N LEU A 158 -8.39 -15.90 4.40
CA LEU A 158 -8.32 -15.30 5.72
C LEU A 158 -9.73 -15.19 6.31
N GLU A 159 -9.84 -15.55 7.59
CA GLU A 159 -11.07 -15.46 8.34
C GLU A 159 -11.13 -14.17 9.18
N ASN A 160 -12.33 -13.67 9.44
CA ASN A 160 -12.54 -12.54 10.32
C ASN A 160 -12.63 -13.02 11.78
N SER A 161 -11.98 -12.28 12.68
CA SER A 161 -12.14 -12.54 14.11
C SER A 161 -13.59 -12.29 14.58
N ASN A 162 -14.00 -12.98 15.64
CA ASN A 162 -15.35 -12.85 16.19
C ASN A 162 -15.64 -11.48 16.84
N ASN A 163 -14.63 -10.67 17.10
CA ASN A 163 -14.74 -9.36 17.73
C ASN A 163 -14.46 -8.22 16.74
N GLY A 164 -15.39 -7.29 16.63
CA GLY A 164 -15.20 -6.05 15.90
C GLY A 164 -14.27 -5.11 16.65
N ILE A 165 -12.97 -5.20 16.40
CA ILE A 165 -11.92 -4.42 17.09
C ILE A 165 -12.14 -2.91 16.96
N LEU A 166 -12.68 -2.47 15.83
CA LEU A 166 -12.96 -1.05 15.56
C LEU A 166 -14.37 -0.62 15.98
N SER A 167 -15.16 -1.50 16.62
CA SER A 167 -16.45 -1.11 17.15
C SER A 167 -16.28 -0.15 18.33
N ASP A 168 -17.27 0.72 18.55
CA ASP A 168 -17.21 1.73 19.63
C ASP A 168 -16.94 1.15 21.02
N ASN A 169 -17.35 -0.09 21.28
CA ASN A 169 -17.13 -0.76 22.55
C ASN A 169 -15.75 -1.40 22.71
N GLN A 170 -15.01 -1.61 21.63
CA GLN A 170 -13.74 -2.34 21.62
C GLN A 170 -12.52 -1.45 21.32
N ARG A 171 -12.72 -0.27 20.71
CA ARG A 171 -11.64 0.63 20.29
C ARG A 171 -10.69 1.09 21.41
N PHE A 172 -11.13 0.97 22.68
CA PHE A 172 -10.33 1.32 23.85
C PHE A 172 -9.60 0.13 24.47
N LYS A 173 -9.56 -1.03 23.80
CA LYS A 173 -8.99 -2.26 24.34
C LYS A 173 -7.90 -2.79 23.43
N LEU A 174 -6.91 -3.41 24.03
CA LEU A 174 -5.97 -4.28 23.36
C LEU A 174 -6.56 -5.69 23.35
N ILE A 175 -6.86 -6.23 22.16
CA ILE A 175 -7.48 -7.55 22.02
C ILE A 175 -6.41 -8.55 21.62
N HIS A 176 -6.09 -9.44 22.54
CA HIS A 176 -5.15 -10.53 22.32
C HIS A 176 -5.75 -11.57 21.35
N ALA A 177 -4.99 -11.97 20.34
CA ALA A 177 -5.45 -12.88 19.29
C ALA A 177 -5.93 -14.21 19.87
N GLU A 178 -5.19 -14.79 20.82
CA GLU A 178 -5.50 -16.07 21.42
C GLU A 178 -6.87 -16.11 22.12
N LEU A 179 -7.36 -14.99 22.59
CA LEU A 179 -8.67 -14.91 23.26
C LEU A 179 -9.87 -14.88 22.29
N VAL A 180 -9.63 -14.60 21.02
CA VAL A 180 -10.72 -14.33 20.06
C VAL A 180 -10.61 -15.13 18.76
N ILE A 181 -9.51 -15.80 18.50
CA ILE A 181 -9.34 -16.72 17.37
C ILE A 181 -9.71 -18.13 17.85
N PRO A 182 -10.77 -18.75 17.29
CA PRO A 182 -11.16 -20.10 17.64
C PRO A 182 -10.06 -21.11 17.31
N GLU A 183 -9.94 -22.16 18.13
CA GLU A 183 -9.00 -23.27 17.88
C GLU A 183 -9.36 -24.08 16.63
N ASN A 184 -10.66 -24.25 16.36
CA ASN A 184 -11.19 -25.09 15.31
C ASN A 184 -11.95 -24.26 14.27
N THR A 185 -11.23 -23.54 13.41
CA THR A 185 -11.83 -22.82 12.29
C THR A 185 -11.68 -23.64 11.01
N PRO A 186 -12.76 -23.88 10.25
CA PRO A 186 -12.68 -24.54 8.95
C PRO A 186 -11.75 -23.77 8.00
N VAL A 187 -10.92 -24.51 7.26
CA VAL A 187 -10.00 -23.91 6.29
C VAL A 187 -10.68 -23.86 4.92
N ASN A 188 -10.78 -22.69 4.34
CA ASN A 188 -11.28 -22.49 2.99
C ASN A 188 -10.11 -22.38 2.00
N LEU A 189 -9.99 -23.38 1.12
CA LEU A 189 -8.93 -23.49 0.10
C LEU A 189 -9.35 -22.93 -1.28
N ASP A 190 -10.54 -22.33 -1.39
CA ASP A 190 -11.03 -21.77 -2.65
C ASP A 190 -10.30 -20.44 -2.98
N VAL A 191 -9.14 -20.59 -3.62
CA VAL A 191 -8.23 -19.49 -4.01
C VAL A 191 -7.83 -19.69 -5.46
N SER A 192 -8.19 -18.76 -6.33
CA SER A 192 -7.80 -18.79 -7.74
C SER A 192 -6.32 -18.44 -7.92
N ASP A 193 -5.71 -18.89 -9.03
CA ASP A 193 -4.32 -18.56 -9.34
C ASP A 193 -4.11 -17.05 -9.56
N GLN A 194 -5.07 -16.38 -10.18
CA GLN A 194 -5.00 -14.92 -10.38
C GLN A 194 -5.01 -14.18 -9.04
N GLU A 195 -5.87 -14.59 -8.11
CA GLU A 195 -5.93 -14.02 -6.78
C GLU A 195 -4.63 -14.23 -6.00
N TYR A 196 -4.07 -15.44 -6.08
CA TYR A 196 -2.79 -15.77 -5.46
C TYR A 196 -1.67 -14.89 -6.02
N GLN A 197 -1.53 -14.80 -7.35
CA GLN A 197 -0.49 -14.02 -8.01
C GLN A 197 -0.60 -12.52 -7.70
N LEU A 198 -1.81 -11.96 -7.70
CA LEU A 198 -2.03 -10.56 -7.33
C LEU A 198 -1.70 -10.32 -5.86
N SER A 199 -2.13 -11.21 -4.98
CA SER A 199 -1.85 -11.10 -3.53
C SER A 199 -0.36 -11.20 -3.22
N ASP A 200 0.35 -12.11 -3.90
CA ASP A 200 1.81 -12.25 -3.81
C ASP A 200 2.52 -10.97 -4.30
N TYR A 201 2.08 -10.43 -5.43
CA TYR A 201 2.60 -9.16 -5.95
C TYR A 201 2.44 -8.01 -4.93
N VAL A 202 1.26 -7.87 -4.34
CA VAL A 202 0.97 -6.84 -3.33
C VAL A 202 1.82 -7.07 -2.07
N MET A 203 1.97 -8.31 -1.66
CA MET A 203 2.74 -8.70 -0.47
C MET A 203 4.23 -8.37 -0.62
N ILE A 204 4.83 -8.73 -1.76
CA ILE A 204 6.24 -8.42 -2.04
C ILE A 204 6.45 -6.89 -2.06
N VAL A 205 5.52 -6.14 -2.68
CA VAL A 205 5.56 -4.67 -2.66
C VAL A 205 5.48 -4.14 -1.23
N PHE A 206 4.66 -4.74 -0.38
CA PHE A 206 4.51 -4.32 1.02
C PHE A 206 5.77 -4.60 1.86
N ASP A 207 6.36 -5.78 1.71
CA ASP A 207 7.51 -6.23 2.51
C ASP A 207 8.86 -5.64 2.05
N ALA A 208 8.92 -5.06 0.86
CA ALA A 208 10.14 -4.44 0.37
C ALA A 208 10.60 -3.31 1.29
N ASP A 209 11.90 -3.07 1.35
CA ASP A 209 12.48 -1.96 2.10
C ASP A 209 11.89 -0.62 1.66
N MET A 210 11.73 0.28 2.60
CA MET A 210 11.22 1.62 2.31
C MET A 210 12.33 2.49 1.74
N ASP A 211 12.04 3.12 0.60
CA ASP A 211 12.96 4.05 -0.05
C ASP A 211 12.72 5.49 0.46
N PHE A 212 13.76 6.10 1.03
CA PHE A 212 13.78 7.49 1.49
C PHE A 212 14.78 8.37 0.72
N GLU A 213 15.23 7.91 -0.45
CA GLU A 213 16.22 8.60 -1.28
C GLU A 213 15.64 9.08 -2.61
N HIS A 214 14.89 8.22 -3.30
CA HIS A 214 14.42 8.50 -4.64
C HIS A 214 13.05 9.19 -4.64
N ASN A 215 12.92 10.22 -5.48
CA ASN A 215 11.70 11.00 -5.63
C ASN A 215 11.16 10.90 -7.06
N VAL A 216 10.59 9.76 -7.40
CA VAL A 216 9.91 9.54 -8.69
C VAL A 216 8.40 9.57 -8.49
N SER A 217 7.70 10.31 -9.32
CA SER A 217 6.24 10.34 -9.29
C SER A 217 5.66 9.03 -9.79
N THR A 218 4.95 8.31 -8.92
CA THR A 218 4.25 7.05 -9.25
C THR A 218 3.30 7.22 -10.44
N GLY A 219 2.53 8.31 -10.46
CA GLY A 219 1.62 8.60 -11.58
C GLY A 219 2.35 8.79 -12.91
N LYS A 220 3.48 9.52 -12.91
CA LYS A 220 4.29 9.69 -14.13
C LYS A 220 4.96 8.39 -14.57
N PHE A 221 5.44 7.58 -13.61
CA PHE A 221 6.00 6.27 -13.91
C PHE A 221 4.95 5.36 -14.57
N LEU A 222 3.78 5.20 -13.97
CA LEU A 222 2.71 4.38 -14.54
C LEU A 222 2.24 4.94 -15.90
N GLN A 223 2.17 6.27 -16.04
CA GLN A 223 1.83 6.89 -17.32
C GLN A 223 2.84 6.55 -18.42
N SER A 224 4.14 6.51 -18.12
CA SER A 224 5.16 6.11 -19.09
C SER A 224 5.02 4.65 -19.51
N ARG A 225 4.49 3.78 -18.65
CA ARG A 225 4.22 2.37 -18.96
C ARG A 225 2.93 2.15 -19.77
N LEU A 226 2.08 3.17 -19.89
CA LEU A 226 0.91 3.17 -20.78
C LEU A 226 1.23 3.59 -22.21
N GLU A 227 2.45 4.05 -22.50
CA GLU A 227 2.84 4.47 -23.85
C GLU A 227 2.63 3.35 -24.88
N GLY A 228 2.01 3.68 -26.01
CA GLY A 228 1.67 2.71 -27.05
C GLY A 228 0.47 1.81 -26.76
N THR A 229 -0.18 1.95 -25.62
CA THR A 229 -1.41 1.23 -25.28
C THR A 229 -2.66 2.04 -25.62
N PRO A 230 -3.85 1.39 -25.70
CA PRO A 230 -5.12 2.11 -25.92
C PRO A 230 -5.52 3.07 -24.80
N TYR A 231 -4.79 3.08 -23.68
CA TYR A 231 -5.15 3.81 -22.45
C TYR A 231 -4.51 5.19 -22.35
N THR A 232 -3.69 5.57 -23.32
CA THR A 232 -3.09 6.91 -23.37
C THR A 232 -3.23 7.54 -24.76
N SER A 233 -3.11 8.86 -24.81
CA SER A 233 -3.02 9.58 -26.10
C SER A 233 -1.74 9.21 -26.84
N LEU A 234 -1.73 9.40 -28.15
CA LEU A 234 -0.59 9.08 -29.02
C LEU A 234 0.74 9.70 -28.53
N ARG A 235 0.67 10.86 -27.88
CA ARG A 235 1.82 11.60 -27.34
C ARG A 235 2.05 11.37 -25.84
N GLY A 236 1.30 10.47 -25.23
CA GLY A 236 1.45 10.14 -23.80
C GLY A 236 0.98 11.23 -22.82
N GLU A 237 0.46 12.37 -23.33
CA GLU A 237 0.08 13.50 -22.48
C GLU A 237 -1.18 13.24 -21.62
N GLN A 238 -2.09 12.43 -22.15
CA GLN A 238 -3.38 12.18 -21.52
C GLN A 238 -3.62 10.69 -21.29
N VAL A 239 -3.96 10.35 -20.05
CA VAL A 239 -4.42 9.00 -19.67
C VAL A 239 -5.93 8.90 -19.84
N PHE A 240 -6.40 7.88 -20.54
CA PHE A 240 -7.81 7.59 -20.71
C PHE A 240 -8.34 6.74 -19.56
N ALA A 241 -8.44 7.34 -18.38
CA ALA A 241 -8.78 6.65 -17.14
C ALA A 241 -10.07 5.83 -17.20
N ARG A 242 -11.08 6.27 -17.96
CA ARG A 242 -12.33 5.51 -18.17
C ARG A 242 -12.10 4.21 -18.95
N LYS A 243 -11.26 4.25 -19.99
CA LYS A 243 -10.91 3.05 -20.77
C LYS A 243 -10.09 2.07 -19.95
N LEU A 244 -9.10 2.58 -19.21
CA LEU A 244 -8.28 1.76 -18.32
C LEU A 244 -9.14 1.13 -17.22
N TYR A 245 -10.05 1.90 -16.61
CA TYR A 245 -10.98 1.39 -15.62
C TYR A 245 -11.85 0.25 -16.15
N ALA A 246 -12.41 0.39 -17.35
CA ALA A 246 -13.22 -0.67 -17.97
C ALA A 246 -12.39 -1.96 -18.19
N ALA A 247 -11.15 -1.83 -18.66
CA ALA A 247 -10.25 -2.96 -18.84
C ALA A 247 -9.86 -3.64 -17.50
N LEU A 248 -9.56 -2.86 -16.47
CA LEU A 248 -9.28 -3.37 -15.13
C LEU A 248 -10.50 -4.09 -14.55
N THR A 249 -11.71 -3.53 -14.71
CA THR A 249 -12.95 -4.15 -14.22
C THR A 249 -13.21 -5.50 -14.91
N GLU A 250 -12.99 -5.60 -16.21
CA GLU A 250 -13.12 -6.86 -16.94
C GLU A 250 -12.04 -7.87 -16.53
N HIS A 251 -10.79 -7.41 -16.36
CA HIS A 251 -9.67 -8.28 -15.99
C HIS A 251 -9.82 -8.89 -14.58
N TYR A 252 -10.36 -8.12 -13.64
CA TYR A 252 -10.51 -8.51 -12.24
C TYR A 252 -11.94 -8.88 -11.83
N LYS A 253 -12.86 -9.05 -12.77
CA LYS A 253 -14.29 -9.27 -12.49
C LYS A 253 -14.58 -10.44 -11.54
N ASP A 254 -13.74 -11.47 -11.61
CA ASP A 254 -13.90 -12.70 -10.81
C ASP A 254 -13.15 -12.64 -9.47
N LEU A 255 -12.47 -11.53 -9.15
CA LEU A 255 -11.76 -11.35 -7.89
C LEU A 255 -12.65 -10.68 -6.83
N PRO A 256 -12.93 -11.34 -5.70
CA PRO A 256 -13.80 -10.80 -4.66
C PRO A 256 -13.25 -9.52 -4.00
N GLN A 257 -11.92 -9.38 -3.95
CA GLN A 257 -11.24 -8.22 -3.37
C GLN A 257 -11.09 -7.02 -4.32
N TYR A 258 -11.51 -7.14 -5.58
CA TYR A 258 -11.46 -6.02 -6.51
C TYR A 258 -12.32 -4.85 -6.05
N SER A 259 -11.70 -3.71 -5.79
CA SER A 259 -12.32 -2.60 -5.06
C SER A 259 -12.33 -1.26 -5.77
N LEU A 260 -11.93 -1.20 -7.05
CA LEU A 260 -12.04 0.03 -7.83
C LEU A 260 -13.51 0.29 -8.20
N GLU A 261 -14.22 1.05 -7.37
CA GLU A 261 -15.65 1.31 -7.55
C GLU A 261 -15.97 2.24 -8.73
N ALA A 262 -14.98 3.05 -9.19
CA ALA A 262 -15.22 4.02 -10.22
C ALA A 262 -13.94 4.51 -10.91
N TRP A 263 -14.06 4.97 -12.16
CA TRP A 263 -12.94 5.41 -12.99
C TRP A 263 -12.11 6.56 -12.39
N TRP A 264 -12.66 7.39 -11.52
CA TRP A 264 -11.92 8.49 -10.90
C TRP A 264 -10.89 8.01 -9.86
N TYR A 265 -11.01 6.80 -9.31
CA TYR A 265 -9.95 6.22 -8.49
C TYR A 265 -8.72 5.90 -9.35
N VAL A 266 -8.92 5.37 -10.56
CA VAL A 266 -7.83 5.20 -11.54
C VAL A 266 -7.21 6.55 -11.87
N GLN A 267 -8.02 7.57 -12.17
CA GLN A 267 -7.51 8.90 -12.49
C GLN A 267 -6.68 9.51 -11.35
N LYS A 268 -7.07 9.31 -10.10
CA LYS A 268 -6.33 9.81 -8.93
C LYS A 268 -4.88 9.30 -8.88
N VAL A 269 -4.63 8.06 -9.26
CA VAL A 269 -3.27 7.49 -9.29
C VAL A 269 -2.35 8.27 -10.22
N PHE A 270 -2.87 8.83 -11.31
CA PHE A 270 -2.08 9.57 -12.29
C PHE A 270 -1.96 11.08 -12.01
N CYS A 271 -2.95 11.71 -11.38
CA CYS A 271 -3.01 13.17 -11.22
C CYS A 271 -3.08 13.65 -9.77
N SER A 272 -3.09 12.77 -8.80
CA SER A 272 -3.16 13.09 -7.37
C SER A 272 -2.03 12.40 -6.62
N GLN A 273 -1.78 12.89 -5.40
CA GLN A 273 -0.89 12.22 -4.45
C GLN A 273 -1.68 11.47 -3.36
N ASN A 274 -3.00 11.35 -3.55
CA ASN A 274 -3.93 10.72 -2.61
C ASN A 274 -4.61 9.52 -3.27
N PHE A 275 -3.91 8.38 -3.29
CA PHE A 275 -4.37 7.10 -3.80
C PHE A 275 -3.94 5.97 -2.85
N HIS A 276 -4.53 4.80 -2.99
CA HIS A 276 -4.15 3.63 -2.21
C HIS A 276 -3.00 2.86 -2.89
N THR A 277 -2.10 2.31 -2.09
CA THR A 277 -1.05 1.41 -2.59
C THR A 277 -1.63 0.24 -3.38
N TYR A 278 -2.76 -0.31 -2.94
CA TYR A 278 -3.44 -1.38 -3.65
C TYR A 278 -3.91 -0.95 -5.06
N ASP A 279 -4.40 0.28 -5.24
CA ASP A 279 -4.80 0.79 -6.56
C ASP A 279 -3.59 0.86 -7.52
N VAL A 280 -2.42 1.23 -7.01
CA VAL A 280 -1.16 1.20 -7.77
C VAL A 280 -0.79 -0.22 -8.16
N CYS A 281 -0.86 -1.17 -7.23
CA CYS A 281 -0.55 -2.58 -7.47
C CYS A 281 -1.51 -3.21 -8.50
N LEU A 282 -2.81 -2.91 -8.43
CA LEU A 282 -3.80 -3.37 -9.42
C LEU A 282 -3.43 -2.91 -10.84
N ILE A 283 -3.10 -1.63 -11.01
CA ILE A 283 -2.71 -1.09 -12.32
C ILE A 283 -1.38 -1.69 -12.77
N ALA A 284 -0.40 -1.77 -11.89
CA ALA A 284 0.93 -2.28 -12.21
C ALA A 284 0.88 -3.77 -12.59
N PHE A 285 0.15 -4.60 -11.85
CA PHE A 285 -0.04 -6.01 -12.12
C PHE A 285 -0.75 -6.24 -13.46
N PHE A 286 -1.85 -5.48 -13.72
CA PHE A 286 -2.56 -5.52 -14.99
C PHE A 286 -1.66 -5.19 -16.19
N LEU A 287 -0.75 -4.22 -16.03
CA LEU A 287 0.20 -3.82 -17.06
C LEU A 287 1.41 -4.76 -17.18
N GLY A 288 1.49 -5.80 -16.36
CA GLY A 288 2.64 -6.72 -16.32
C GLY A 288 3.95 -6.05 -15.91
N ILE A 289 3.88 -4.99 -15.09
CA ILE A 289 5.08 -4.29 -14.61
C ILE A 289 5.80 -5.19 -13.60
N PRO A 290 7.09 -5.54 -13.83
CA PRO A 290 7.86 -6.30 -12.85
C PRO A 290 7.93 -5.57 -11.51
N ILE A 291 7.89 -6.32 -10.40
CA ILE A 291 7.95 -5.75 -9.04
C ILE A 291 9.20 -4.90 -8.86
N HIS A 292 10.36 -5.37 -9.35
CA HIS A 292 11.61 -4.62 -9.31
C HIS A 292 11.45 -3.23 -9.96
N ASP A 293 10.83 -3.14 -11.12
CA ASP A 293 10.62 -1.86 -11.83
C ASP A 293 9.66 -0.94 -11.07
N LEU A 294 8.66 -1.50 -10.39
CA LEU A 294 7.72 -0.74 -9.57
C LEU A 294 8.39 -0.20 -8.29
N LEU A 295 9.29 -0.95 -7.69
CA LEU A 295 10.02 -0.54 -6.48
C LEU A 295 11.13 0.45 -6.79
N HIS A 296 11.81 0.31 -7.94
CA HIS A 296 12.90 1.16 -8.41
C HIS A 296 12.49 2.01 -9.62
N MET A 297 11.37 2.72 -9.48
CA MET A 297 10.78 3.52 -10.55
C MET A 297 11.80 4.43 -11.22
N THR A 298 11.94 4.32 -12.54
CA THR A 298 12.73 5.21 -13.37
C THR A 298 11.86 5.79 -14.49
N LEU A 299 12.06 7.05 -14.81
CA LEU A 299 11.40 7.68 -15.95
C LEU A 299 12.31 7.62 -17.17
N PRO A 300 11.73 7.49 -18.39
CA PRO A 300 12.50 7.67 -19.61
C PRO A 300 13.16 9.05 -19.66
N GLU A 301 14.39 9.14 -20.16
CA GLU A 301 15.11 10.42 -20.31
C GLU A 301 14.29 11.45 -21.09
N LEU A 302 13.58 11.00 -22.13
CA LEU A 302 12.66 11.81 -22.94
C LEU A 302 11.25 11.28 -22.80
N THR A 303 10.30 12.17 -22.54
CA THR A 303 8.87 11.83 -22.60
C THR A 303 8.49 11.41 -24.02
N LEU A 304 7.41 10.65 -24.15
CA LEU A 304 6.88 10.27 -25.48
C LEU A 304 6.63 11.49 -26.36
N GLN A 305 6.13 12.59 -25.78
CA GLN A 305 5.96 13.85 -26.48
C GLN A 305 7.29 14.40 -26.99
N GLN A 306 8.33 14.45 -26.13
CA GLN A 306 9.65 14.97 -26.54
C GLN A 306 10.27 14.09 -27.63
N ARG A 307 10.12 12.77 -27.55
CA ARG A 307 10.55 11.83 -28.61
C ARG A 307 9.81 12.08 -29.92
N PHE A 308 8.48 12.22 -29.85
CA PHE A 308 7.64 12.56 -31.01
C PHE A 308 8.08 13.90 -31.62
N ASP A 309 8.24 14.92 -30.81
CA ASP A 309 8.67 16.25 -31.25
C ASP A 309 10.09 16.25 -31.85
N ALA A 310 11.00 15.45 -31.30
CA ALA A 310 12.35 15.28 -31.84
C ALA A 310 12.33 14.57 -33.19
N GLN A 311 11.59 13.47 -33.31
CA GLN A 311 11.45 12.71 -34.54
C GLN A 311 10.79 13.56 -35.63
N LEU A 312 9.73 14.30 -35.31
CA LEU A 312 9.08 15.19 -36.27
C LEU A 312 10.06 16.28 -36.74
N ARG A 313 10.84 16.88 -35.86
CA ARG A 313 11.88 17.87 -36.26
C ARG A 313 12.90 17.26 -37.22
N MET A 314 13.39 16.06 -36.92
CA MET A 314 14.34 15.37 -37.76
C MET A 314 13.78 15.13 -39.16
N LEU A 315 12.57 14.58 -39.29
CA LEU A 315 11.94 14.33 -40.61
C LEU A 315 11.68 15.65 -41.39
N ARG A 316 11.25 16.70 -40.70
CA ARG A 316 11.05 18.02 -41.30
C ARG A 316 12.37 18.67 -41.75
N SER A 317 13.47 18.49 -41.01
CA SER A 317 14.79 18.98 -41.44
C SER A 317 15.34 18.25 -42.65
N GLN A 318 14.89 17.02 -42.88
CA GLN A 318 15.18 16.24 -44.12
C GLN A 318 14.33 16.66 -45.30
N GLY A 319 13.52 17.74 -45.21
CA GLY A 319 12.69 18.28 -46.30
C GLY A 319 11.34 17.57 -46.48
N MET A 320 10.96 16.64 -45.60
CA MET A 320 9.67 15.96 -45.69
C MET A 320 8.50 16.92 -45.48
N THR A 321 7.45 16.79 -46.26
CA THR A 321 6.18 17.49 -46.02
C THR A 321 5.50 16.99 -44.74
N GLN A 322 4.52 17.74 -44.21
CA GLN A 322 3.72 17.30 -43.07
C GLN A 322 3.07 15.94 -43.29
N LYS A 323 2.59 15.69 -44.51
CA LYS A 323 1.96 14.41 -44.88
C LYS A 323 2.98 13.27 -44.87
N GLN A 324 4.14 13.46 -45.51
CA GLN A 324 5.21 12.46 -45.52
C GLN A 324 5.74 12.16 -44.13
N ALA A 325 5.92 13.19 -43.26
CA ALA A 325 6.31 13.00 -41.88
C ALA A 325 5.24 12.24 -41.08
N ALA A 326 3.96 12.55 -41.29
CA ALA A 326 2.85 11.83 -40.65
C ALA A 326 2.83 10.35 -41.06
N ASP A 327 2.97 10.06 -42.38
CA ASP A 327 3.01 8.69 -42.89
C ASP A 327 4.24 7.92 -42.34
N ALA A 328 5.42 8.56 -42.30
CA ALA A 328 6.65 7.96 -41.79
C ALA A 328 6.58 7.67 -40.26
N MET A 329 5.82 8.48 -39.52
CA MET A 329 5.60 8.31 -38.10
C MET A 329 4.39 7.42 -37.76
N GLY A 330 3.63 6.96 -38.76
CA GLY A 330 2.43 6.17 -38.57
C GLY A 330 1.30 6.91 -37.85
N VAL A 331 1.20 8.24 -38.05
CA VAL A 331 0.23 9.09 -37.32
C VAL A 331 -0.64 9.89 -38.30
N SER A 332 -1.74 10.47 -37.80
CA SER A 332 -2.55 11.35 -38.62
C SER A 332 -1.85 12.70 -38.92
N ILE A 333 -2.10 13.29 -40.06
CA ILE A 333 -1.60 14.63 -40.44
C ILE A 333 -2.06 15.69 -39.40
N HIS A 334 -3.23 15.51 -38.79
CA HIS A 334 -3.74 16.40 -37.72
C HIS A 334 -2.84 16.39 -36.46
N ALA A 335 -2.28 15.24 -36.11
CA ALA A 335 -1.33 15.13 -34.98
C ALA A 335 -0.06 15.96 -35.26
N VAL A 336 0.47 15.89 -36.50
CA VAL A 336 1.63 16.69 -36.92
C VAL A 336 1.31 18.17 -36.91
N LYS A 337 0.20 18.60 -37.51
CA LYS A 337 -0.25 20.00 -37.53
C LYS A 337 -0.41 20.57 -36.15
N ALA A 338 -1.05 19.84 -35.23
CA ALA A 338 -1.28 20.29 -33.85
C ALA A 338 0.03 20.59 -33.09
N VAL A 339 1.11 19.83 -33.39
CA VAL A 339 2.43 20.09 -32.80
C VAL A 339 3.07 21.33 -33.36
N GLU A 340 3.00 21.51 -34.70
CA GLU A 340 3.59 22.67 -35.33
C GLU A 340 2.84 23.97 -34.99
N GLU A 341 1.50 23.96 -34.93
CA GLU A 341 0.69 25.11 -34.52
C GLU A 341 0.92 25.55 -33.07
N LYS A 342 1.12 24.59 -32.15
CA LYS A 342 1.45 24.92 -30.76
C LYS A 342 2.78 25.64 -30.62
N ARG A 343 3.75 25.38 -31.50
CA ARG A 343 5.03 26.08 -31.56
C ARG A 343 4.93 27.51 -32.03
N TYR A 344 4.07 27.78 -33.01
CA TYR A 344 3.86 29.16 -33.48
C TYR A 344 3.17 30.06 -32.47
N ARG A 345 2.51 29.48 -31.44
CA ARG A 345 1.90 30.25 -30.33
C ARG A 345 2.84 30.48 -29.15
N THR A 346 3.96 29.77 -29.06
CA THR A 346 4.94 29.84 -27.95
C THR A 346 6.29 30.45 -28.39
N ALA A 347 6.47 30.75 -29.67
CA ALA A 347 7.60 31.51 -30.23
C ALA A 347 7.18 32.95 -30.52
#